data_8efcc5facd97f854c5d138fe0f0c32ad
#
_entry.id   8efcc5facd97f854c5d138fe0f0c32ad
#
_cell.length_a   1.000
_cell.length_b   1.000
_cell.length_c   1.000
_cell.angle_alpha   90.00
_cell.angle_beta   90.00
_cell.angle_gamma   90.00
#
_symmetry.space_group_name_H-M   'P 1'
#
loop_
_entity.id
_entity.type
_entity.pdbx_description
1 polymer ?
#
loop_
_entity_poly.entity_id
_entity_poly.type
_entity_poly.pdbx_seq_one_letter_code
_entity_poly.pdbx_strand_id
1 'polypeptide(L)'
;MRSEDARRFLEIQRESARGIAARDYSSAVIEAWAPLPITDEVVARFLSNADDEIRLIAELDGQPAGIGALVLSNSELRACYVVPSAARRGVGTAIVAEIERIARDHGLAYLRLESSLTAEPFYAALGYQVEQRGELILAPGVPMSAITMSKQLAPSPSAQ
;
A
#
# COMPACT_ATOMS: atom_id res chain seq x y z
N MET A 1 -15.88 7.78 -2.51
CA MET A 1 -15.67 6.81 -1.39
C MET A 1 -16.51 7.27 -0.20
N ARG A 2 -17.30 6.38 0.38
CA ARG A 2 -18.11 6.66 1.56
C ARG A 2 -17.27 6.59 2.83
N SER A 3 -17.75 7.21 3.93
CA SER A 3 -17.02 7.20 5.22
C SER A 3 -16.77 5.78 5.75
N GLU A 4 -17.73 4.89 5.58
CA GLU A 4 -17.58 3.48 6.01
C GLU A 4 -16.49 2.75 5.19
N ASP A 5 -16.40 3.01 3.89
CA ASP A 5 -15.32 2.44 3.04
C ASP A 5 -13.96 3.00 3.45
N ALA A 6 -13.89 4.30 3.73
CA ALA A 6 -12.67 4.94 4.20
C ALA A 6 -12.20 4.36 5.54
N ARG A 7 -13.12 4.16 6.47
CA ARG A 7 -12.81 3.55 7.76
C ARG A 7 -12.31 2.12 7.57
N ARG A 8 -12.98 1.32 6.75
CA ARG A 8 -12.56 -0.05 6.47
C ARG A 8 -11.19 -0.12 5.80
N PHE A 9 -10.91 0.79 4.87
CA PHE A 9 -9.59 0.92 4.24
C PHE A 9 -8.49 1.13 5.31
N LEU A 10 -8.71 2.07 6.22
CA LEU A 10 -7.76 2.36 7.30
C LEU A 10 -7.63 1.19 8.28
N GLU A 11 -8.71 0.52 8.61
CA GLU A 11 -8.69 -0.68 9.47
C GLU A 11 -7.82 -1.78 8.87
N ILE A 12 -7.97 -2.06 7.57
CA ILE A 12 -7.17 -3.08 6.87
C ILE A 12 -5.69 -2.72 6.92
N GLN A 13 -5.33 -1.45 6.70
CA GLN A 13 -3.94 -1.02 6.82
C GLN A 13 -3.40 -1.26 8.24
N ARG A 14 -4.18 -0.92 9.29
CA ARG A 14 -3.78 -1.15 10.68
C ARG A 14 -3.65 -2.63 11.01
N GLU A 15 -4.62 -3.43 10.61
CA GLU A 15 -4.60 -4.88 10.83
C GLU A 15 -3.38 -5.53 10.16
N SER A 16 -3.08 -5.15 8.92
CA SER A 16 -1.93 -5.68 8.19
C SER A 16 -0.61 -5.31 8.87
N ALA A 17 -0.41 -4.03 9.17
CA ALA A 17 0.84 -3.57 9.81
C ALA A 17 1.04 -4.22 11.18
N ARG A 18 0.00 -4.26 12.01
CA ARG A 18 0.06 -4.82 13.36
C ARG A 18 0.17 -6.35 13.38
N GLY A 19 -0.45 -7.02 12.42
CA GLY A 19 -0.49 -8.47 12.37
C GLY A 19 0.66 -9.12 11.59
N ILE A 20 1.10 -8.49 10.51
CA ILE A 20 2.09 -9.08 9.60
C ILE A 20 3.47 -8.45 9.80
N ALA A 21 3.55 -7.12 9.80
CA ALA A 21 4.83 -6.42 9.85
C ALA A 21 5.43 -6.32 11.26
N ALA A 22 4.66 -6.61 12.32
CA ALA A 22 5.11 -6.52 13.70
C ALA A 22 6.32 -7.39 14.03
N ARG A 23 6.54 -8.46 13.26
CA ARG A 23 7.71 -9.35 13.44
C ARG A 23 9.04 -8.69 13.05
N ASP A 24 9.00 -7.69 12.17
CA ASP A 24 10.21 -7.06 11.60
C ASP A 24 10.48 -5.65 12.16
N TYR A 25 9.58 -5.13 12.99
CA TYR A 25 9.67 -3.78 13.55
C TYR A 25 9.38 -3.76 15.04
N SER A 26 9.96 -2.76 15.74
CA SER A 26 9.68 -2.54 17.15
C SER A 26 8.24 -2.09 17.38
N SER A 27 7.76 -2.23 18.62
CA SER A 27 6.44 -1.74 19.01
C SER A 27 6.29 -0.23 18.79
N ALA A 28 7.37 0.55 19.04
CA ALA A 28 7.36 1.99 18.82
C ALA A 28 7.11 2.34 17.35
N VAL A 29 7.72 1.61 16.41
CA VAL A 29 7.50 1.78 14.98
C VAL A 29 6.07 1.41 14.61
N ILE A 30 5.58 0.27 15.08
CA ILE A 30 4.20 -0.17 14.78
C ILE A 30 3.18 0.82 15.31
N GLU A 31 3.33 1.34 16.52
CA GLU A 31 2.42 2.34 17.08
C GLU A 31 2.43 3.66 16.29
N ALA A 32 3.58 4.07 15.76
CA ALA A 32 3.69 5.27 14.94
C ALA A 32 3.14 5.06 13.52
N TRP A 33 3.35 3.87 12.95
CA TRP A 33 2.93 3.53 11.58
C TRP A 33 1.44 3.22 11.48
N ALA A 34 0.90 2.50 12.45
CA ALA A 34 -0.48 2.03 12.46
C ALA A 34 -1.19 2.41 13.77
N PRO A 35 -1.31 3.73 14.06
CA PRO A 35 -1.87 4.18 15.33
C PRO A 35 -3.35 3.84 15.49
N LEU A 36 -3.75 3.53 16.72
CA LEU A 36 -5.13 3.30 17.11
C LEU A 36 -5.50 4.23 18.28
N PRO A 37 -6.77 4.60 18.43
CA PRO A 37 -7.91 4.27 17.56
C PRO A 37 -7.92 5.07 16.25
N ILE A 38 -8.73 4.61 15.29
CA ILE A 38 -9.02 5.35 14.05
C ILE A 38 -10.14 6.34 14.38
N THR A 39 -9.79 7.60 14.55
CA THR A 39 -10.74 8.65 14.91
C THR A 39 -11.51 9.16 13.68
N ASP A 40 -12.63 9.84 13.90
CA ASP A 40 -13.40 10.46 12.82
C ASP A 40 -12.58 11.55 12.11
N GLU A 41 -11.65 12.21 12.79
CA GLU A 41 -10.73 13.19 12.20
C GLU A 41 -9.77 12.51 11.21
N VAL A 42 -9.27 11.33 11.54
CA VAL A 42 -8.40 10.54 10.65
C VAL A 42 -9.19 10.13 9.41
N VAL A 43 -10.43 9.68 9.58
CA VAL A 43 -11.31 9.30 8.45
C VAL A 43 -11.59 10.53 7.57
N ALA A 44 -11.92 11.66 8.16
CA ALA A 44 -12.19 12.90 7.41
C ALA A 44 -10.96 13.36 6.60
N ARG A 45 -9.77 13.31 7.20
CA ARG A 45 -8.51 13.63 6.53
C ARG A 45 -8.26 12.68 5.37
N PHE A 46 -8.46 11.40 5.57
CA PHE A 46 -8.33 10.40 4.52
C PHE A 46 -9.30 10.67 3.37
N LEU A 47 -10.57 11.00 3.67
CA LEU A 47 -11.58 11.31 2.67
C LEU A 47 -11.28 12.57 1.86
N SER A 48 -10.54 13.53 2.42
CA SER A 48 -10.15 14.75 1.70
C SER A 48 -9.29 14.45 0.48
N ASN A 49 -8.55 13.34 0.52
CA ASN A 49 -7.74 12.83 -0.58
C ASN A 49 -6.86 13.90 -1.24
N ALA A 50 -6.08 14.59 -0.42
CA ALA A 50 -5.27 15.72 -0.84
C ALA A 50 -4.28 15.40 -1.98
N ASP A 51 -3.82 14.14 -2.06
CA ASP A 51 -2.86 13.68 -3.07
C ASP A 51 -3.53 13.05 -4.29
N ASP A 52 -4.84 13.12 -4.38
CA ASP A 52 -5.62 12.55 -5.49
C ASP A 52 -5.31 11.07 -5.74
N GLU A 53 -5.30 10.27 -4.69
CA GLU A 53 -5.05 8.84 -4.76
C GLU A 53 -6.20 8.10 -5.45
N ILE A 54 -5.84 7.16 -6.33
CA ILE A 54 -6.77 6.11 -6.79
C ILE A 54 -6.70 4.99 -5.76
N ARG A 55 -7.80 4.72 -5.10
CA ARG A 55 -7.88 3.77 -3.98
C ARG A 55 -8.71 2.56 -4.34
N LEU A 56 -8.21 1.38 -3.97
CA LEU A 56 -8.83 0.09 -4.24
C LEU A 56 -9.13 -0.62 -2.93
N ILE A 57 -10.27 -1.32 -2.89
CA ILE A 57 -10.58 -2.29 -1.85
C ILE A 57 -10.77 -3.63 -2.56
N ALA A 58 -9.96 -4.62 -2.20
CA ALA A 58 -10.07 -5.97 -2.73
C ALA A 58 -10.95 -6.82 -1.80
N GLU A 59 -11.84 -7.58 -2.39
CA GLU A 59 -12.71 -8.50 -1.66
C GLU A 59 -12.28 -9.95 -1.90
N LEU A 60 -12.40 -10.76 -0.86
CA LEU A 60 -12.21 -12.20 -0.92
C LEU A 60 -13.43 -12.85 -0.28
N ASP A 61 -14.13 -13.71 -1.03
CA ASP A 61 -15.37 -14.35 -0.57
C ASP A 61 -16.41 -13.33 -0.09
N GLY A 62 -16.50 -12.19 -0.80
CA GLY A 62 -17.47 -11.13 -0.52
C GLY A 62 -17.10 -10.22 0.66
N GLN A 63 -15.91 -10.37 1.25
CA GLN A 63 -15.46 -9.56 2.37
C GLN A 63 -14.23 -8.73 2.01
N PRO A 64 -14.14 -7.46 2.45
CA PRO A 64 -12.93 -6.67 2.26
C PRO A 64 -11.72 -7.35 2.90
N ALA A 65 -10.71 -7.63 2.09
CA ALA A 65 -9.54 -8.41 2.49
C ALA A 65 -8.22 -7.70 2.26
N GLY A 66 -8.20 -6.67 1.41
CA GLY A 66 -6.99 -5.93 1.10
C GLY A 66 -7.30 -4.56 0.53
N ILE A 67 -6.29 -3.71 0.52
CA ILE A 67 -6.40 -2.35 -0.01
C ILE A 67 -5.18 -1.99 -0.85
N GLY A 68 -5.37 -1.07 -1.78
CA GLY A 68 -4.29 -0.52 -2.59
C GLY A 68 -4.50 0.96 -2.86
N ALA A 69 -3.42 1.66 -3.14
CA ALA A 69 -3.47 3.07 -3.52
C ALA A 69 -2.38 3.40 -4.55
N LEU A 70 -2.76 4.20 -5.54
CA LEU A 70 -1.90 4.67 -6.61
C LEU A 70 -1.97 6.19 -6.69
N VAL A 71 -0.83 6.85 -6.76
CA VAL A 71 -0.72 8.28 -7.02
C VAL A 71 -0.10 8.48 -8.41
N LEU A 72 -0.91 8.89 -9.37
CA LEU A 72 -0.48 9.02 -10.77
C LEU A 72 0.60 10.08 -10.94
N SER A 73 0.46 11.23 -10.28
CA SER A 73 1.41 12.35 -10.40
C SER A 73 2.84 12.00 -9.99
N ASN A 74 2.99 11.00 -9.10
CA ASN A 74 4.29 10.57 -8.57
C ASN A 74 4.75 9.22 -9.14
N SER A 75 3.97 8.59 -10.03
CA SER A 75 4.18 7.21 -10.47
C SER A 75 4.36 6.26 -9.27
N GLU A 76 3.54 6.46 -8.22
CA GLU A 76 3.76 5.82 -6.92
C GLU A 76 2.67 4.79 -6.60
N LEU A 77 3.08 3.54 -6.39
CA LEU A 77 2.27 2.55 -5.69
C LEU A 77 2.40 2.85 -4.20
N ARG A 78 1.42 3.55 -3.64
CA ARG A 78 1.51 4.09 -2.27
C ARG A 78 1.13 3.09 -1.20
N ALA A 79 0.21 2.18 -1.49
CA ALA A 79 -0.26 1.21 -0.51
C ALA A 79 -0.65 -0.10 -1.17
N CYS A 80 -0.30 -1.20 -0.50
CA CYS A 80 -0.79 -2.54 -0.77
C CYS A 80 -0.75 -3.29 0.57
N TYR A 81 -1.91 -3.48 1.17
CA TYR A 81 -2.04 -4.14 2.47
C TYR A 81 -3.12 -5.20 2.41
N VAL A 82 -2.88 -6.33 3.05
CA VAL A 82 -3.80 -7.47 3.11
C VAL A 82 -4.00 -7.84 4.57
N VAL A 83 -5.25 -8.12 4.96
CA VAL A 83 -5.53 -8.58 6.33
C VAL A 83 -4.82 -9.92 6.60
N PRO A 84 -4.32 -10.15 7.83
CA PRO A 84 -3.57 -11.37 8.14
C PRO A 84 -4.31 -12.66 7.78
N SER A 85 -5.63 -12.71 7.98
CA SER A 85 -6.46 -13.89 7.67
C SER A 85 -6.56 -14.20 6.18
N ALA A 86 -6.25 -13.24 5.30
CA ALA A 86 -6.26 -13.41 3.85
C ALA A 86 -4.86 -13.48 3.25
N ALA A 87 -3.81 -13.50 4.08
CA ALA A 87 -2.43 -13.57 3.62
C ALA A 87 -2.17 -14.86 2.84
N ARG A 88 -1.29 -14.76 1.81
CA ARG A 88 -0.88 -15.88 0.95
C ARG A 88 -2.02 -16.53 0.14
N ARG A 89 -3.09 -15.78 -0.11
CA ARG A 89 -4.22 -16.22 -0.94
C ARG A 89 -4.33 -15.46 -2.26
N GLY A 90 -3.25 -14.75 -2.66
CA GLY A 90 -3.18 -14.03 -3.92
C GLY A 90 -3.81 -12.64 -3.93
N VAL A 91 -4.32 -12.15 -2.82
CA VAL A 91 -4.99 -10.84 -2.73
C VAL A 91 -4.02 -9.70 -3.04
N GLY A 92 -2.83 -9.72 -2.42
CA GLY A 92 -1.81 -8.69 -2.66
C GLY A 92 -1.34 -8.66 -4.11
N THR A 93 -1.10 -9.83 -4.71
CA THR A 93 -0.72 -9.95 -6.12
C THR A 93 -1.80 -9.38 -7.04
N ALA A 94 -3.08 -9.65 -6.75
CA ALA A 94 -4.20 -9.11 -7.52
C ALA A 94 -4.30 -7.58 -7.41
N ILE A 95 -4.07 -7.03 -6.22
CA ILE A 95 -4.07 -5.58 -5.98
C ILE A 95 -2.97 -4.92 -6.81
N VAL A 96 -1.74 -5.43 -6.75
CA VAL A 96 -0.61 -4.87 -7.50
C VAL A 96 -0.86 -4.96 -9.00
N ALA A 97 -1.38 -6.10 -9.49
CA ALA A 97 -1.70 -6.28 -10.90
C ALA A 97 -2.72 -5.25 -11.39
N GLU A 98 -3.75 -4.97 -10.59
CA GLU A 98 -4.76 -3.95 -10.94
C GLU A 98 -4.18 -2.54 -10.92
N ILE A 99 -3.34 -2.21 -9.93
CA ILE A 99 -2.65 -0.93 -9.88
C ILE A 99 -1.74 -0.75 -11.11
N GLU A 100 -0.99 -1.77 -11.49
CA GLU A 100 -0.13 -1.73 -12.67
C GLU A 100 -0.96 -1.56 -13.96
N ARG A 101 -2.12 -2.22 -14.04
CA ARG A 101 -3.02 -2.05 -15.18
C ARG A 101 -3.51 -0.60 -15.29
N ILE A 102 -3.98 -0.03 -14.19
CA ILE A 102 -4.43 1.37 -14.13
C ILE A 102 -3.28 2.32 -14.52
N ALA A 103 -2.09 2.09 -13.97
CA ALA A 103 -0.91 2.88 -14.26
C ALA A 103 -0.57 2.87 -15.75
N ARG A 104 -0.57 1.68 -16.38
CA ARG A 104 -0.34 1.55 -17.83
C ARG A 104 -1.40 2.28 -18.65
N ASP A 105 -2.67 2.15 -18.27
CA ASP A 105 -3.77 2.80 -18.97
C ASP A 105 -3.68 4.33 -18.91
N HIS A 106 -3.00 4.87 -17.89
CA HIS A 106 -2.72 6.30 -17.75
C HIS A 106 -1.35 6.69 -18.33
N GLY A 107 -0.67 5.80 -19.01
CA GLY A 107 0.58 6.09 -19.71
C GLY A 107 1.83 6.12 -18.82
N LEU A 108 1.78 5.59 -17.61
CA LEU A 108 2.96 5.53 -16.75
C LEU A 108 3.94 4.48 -17.26
N ALA A 109 5.23 4.86 -17.34
CA ALA A 109 6.29 3.97 -17.79
C ALA A 109 6.87 3.10 -16.67
N TYR A 110 6.68 3.49 -15.42
CA TYR A 110 7.19 2.79 -14.25
C TYR A 110 6.32 3.05 -13.03
N LEU A 111 6.51 2.22 -12.01
CA LEU A 111 5.99 2.48 -10.66
C LEU A 111 7.15 2.44 -9.67
N ARG A 112 7.05 3.29 -8.68
CA ARG A 112 7.97 3.38 -7.56
C ARG A 112 7.20 3.21 -6.25
N LEU A 113 7.82 2.61 -5.26
CA LEU A 113 7.20 2.40 -3.95
C LEU A 113 8.23 2.44 -2.83
N GLU A 114 7.74 2.68 -1.63
CA GLU A 114 8.49 2.51 -0.39
C GLU A 114 8.00 1.23 0.27
N SER A 115 8.83 0.20 0.27
CA SER A 115 8.50 -1.10 0.86
C SER A 115 8.89 -1.15 2.33
N SER A 116 8.07 -1.82 3.14
CA SER A 116 8.52 -2.28 4.44
C SER A 116 9.55 -3.41 4.28
N LEU A 117 10.31 -3.70 5.32
CA LEU A 117 11.22 -4.86 5.36
C LEU A 117 10.43 -6.16 5.13
N THR A 118 9.25 -6.24 5.71
CA THR A 118 8.38 -7.41 5.62
C THR A 118 7.89 -7.68 4.20
N ALA A 119 7.56 -6.62 3.45
CA ALA A 119 6.98 -6.73 2.10
C ALA A 119 8.02 -6.81 0.98
N GLU A 120 9.30 -6.55 1.25
CA GLU A 120 10.36 -6.57 0.23
C GLU A 120 10.35 -7.86 -0.62
N PRO A 121 10.31 -9.08 -0.02
CA PRO A 121 10.29 -10.30 -0.82
C PRO A 121 9.06 -10.40 -1.74
N PHE A 122 7.92 -9.92 -1.27
CA PHE A 122 6.68 -9.90 -2.05
C PHE A 122 6.84 -9.03 -3.30
N TYR A 123 7.33 -7.80 -3.16
CA TYR A 123 7.54 -6.92 -4.29
C TYR A 123 8.65 -7.41 -5.22
N ALA A 124 9.74 -7.96 -4.67
CA ALA A 124 10.82 -8.54 -5.47
C ALA A 124 10.30 -9.66 -6.37
N ALA A 125 9.42 -10.53 -5.84
CA ALA A 125 8.80 -11.60 -6.61
C ALA A 125 7.91 -11.09 -7.75
N LEU A 126 7.38 -9.87 -7.63
CA LEU A 126 6.57 -9.22 -8.67
C LEU A 126 7.39 -8.39 -9.67
N GLY A 127 8.72 -8.41 -9.55
CA GLY A 127 9.63 -7.75 -10.49
C GLY A 127 10.10 -6.37 -10.06
N TYR A 128 9.78 -5.92 -8.86
CA TYR A 128 10.30 -4.66 -8.31
C TYR A 128 11.75 -4.86 -7.87
N GLN A 129 12.59 -3.87 -8.17
CA GLN A 129 14.00 -3.90 -7.84
C GLN A 129 14.34 -2.83 -6.81
N VAL A 130 15.26 -3.13 -5.91
CA VAL A 130 15.74 -2.19 -4.88
C VAL A 130 16.52 -1.07 -5.55
N GLU A 131 16.12 0.17 -5.32
CA GLU A 131 16.88 1.37 -5.70
C GLU A 131 17.74 1.86 -4.54
N GLN A 132 17.16 1.90 -3.34
CA GLN A 132 17.82 2.47 -2.16
C GLN A 132 17.23 1.88 -0.89
N ARG A 133 18.09 1.66 0.10
CA ARG A 133 17.71 1.31 1.46
C ARG A 133 17.88 2.53 2.36
N GLY A 134 16.92 2.80 3.22
CA GLY A 134 16.95 3.96 4.09
C GLY A 134 15.89 3.90 5.16
N GLU A 135 15.44 5.07 5.57
CA GLU A 135 14.44 5.20 6.61
C GLU A 135 13.36 6.22 6.20
N LEU A 136 12.12 5.94 6.62
CA LEU A 136 11.04 6.91 6.64
C LEU A 136 10.92 7.45 8.06
N ILE A 137 10.64 8.73 8.19
CA ILE A 137 10.41 9.33 9.50
C ILE A 137 8.89 9.43 9.72
N LEU A 138 8.40 8.61 10.64
CA LEU A 138 6.99 8.62 11.03
C LEU A 138 6.74 9.70 12.07
N ALA A 139 5.55 10.28 12.09
CA ALA A 139 5.17 11.22 13.15
C ALA A 139 5.06 10.47 14.50
N PRO A 140 5.60 11.00 15.61
CA PRO A 140 6.25 12.31 15.81
C PRO A 140 7.79 12.34 15.66
N GLY A 141 8.37 11.52 14.79
CA GLY A 141 9.83 11.49 14.57
C GLY A 141 10.44 10.11 14.77
N VAL A 142 9.64 9.06 14.61
CA VAL A 142 10.09 7.66 14.75
C VAL A 142 10.65 7.18 13.42
N PRO A 143 11.95 6.78 13.34
CA PRO A 143 12.50 6.24 12.11
C PRO A 143 12.01 4.81 11.87
N MET A 144 11.63 4.53 10.63
CA MET A 144 11.21 3.22 10.17
C MET A 144 12.07 2.81 8.98
N SER A 145 12.78 1.69 9.08
CA SER A 145 13.53 1.15 7.94
C SER A 145 12.60 0.86 6.79
N ALA A 146 12.95 1.34 5.60
CA ALA A 146 12.17 1.19 4.39
C ALA A 146 13.08 1.06 3.18
N ILE A 147 12.52 0.51 2.11
CA ILE A 147 13.27 0.20 0.90
C ILE A 147 12.54 0.84 -0.29
N THR A 148 13.22 1.73 -0.99
CA THR A 148 12.72 2.28 -2.25
C THR A 148 12.91 1.25 -3.34
N MET A 149 11.81 0.88 -4.00
CA MET A 149 11.81 -0.10 -5.08
C MET A 149 11.08 0.45 -6.29
N SER A 150 11.42 -0.05 -7.47
CA SER A 150 10.77 0.34 -8.72
C SER A 150 10.66 -0.80 -9.70
N LYS A 151 9.73 -0.65 -10.65
CA LYS A 151 9.51 -1.59 -11.74
C LYS A 151 9.14 -0.83 -13.00
N GLN A 152 9.80 -1.16 -14.11
CA GLN A 152 9.41 -0.67 -15.43
C GLN A 152 8.13 -1.39 -15.86
N LEU A 153 7.16 -0.65 -16.36
CA LEU A 153 5.90 -1.21 -16.84
C LEU A 153 5.99 -1.46 -18.34
N ALA A 154 5.55 -2.65 -18.77
CA ALA A 154 5.40 -2.92 -20.20
C ALA A 154 4.27 -2.05 -20.77
N PRO A 155 4.36 -1.57 -22.04
CA PRO A 155 3.28 -0.84 -22.66
C PRO A 155 1.96 -1.60 -22.62
N SER A 156 0.84 -0.85 -22.50
CA SER A 156 -0.49 -1.46 -22.57
C SER A 156 -0.70 -2.12 -23.94
N PRO A 157 -1.32 -3.33 -24.01
CA PRO A 157 -1.62 -3.97 -25.28
C PRO A 157 -2.50 -3.12 -26.22
N SER A 158 -3.30 -2.21 -25.67
CA SER A 158 -4.15 -1.29 -26.44
C SER A 158 -3.40 -0.10 -27.05
N ALA A 159 -2.12 0.06 -26.75
CA ALA A 159 -1.27 1.17 -27.25
C ALA A 159 -0.56 0.86 -28.58
N GLN A 160 -0.87 -0.28 -29.21
CA GLN A 160 -0.31 -0.69 -30.51
C GLN A 160 -1.20 -0.28 -31.68
#